data_ed6bffae241851892533ec4e550e5184
#
_entry.id   ed6bffae241851892533ec4e550e5184
#
_cell.length_a   1.000
_cell.length_b   1.000
_cell.length_c   1.000
_cell.angle_alpha   90.00
_cell.angle_beta   90.00
_cell.angle_gamma   90.00
#
_symmetry.space_group_name_H-M   'P 1'
#
loop_
_entity.id
_entity.type
_entity.pdbx_description
1 polymer ?
#
loop_
_entity_poly.entity_id
_entity_poly.type
_entity_poly.pdbx_seq_one_letter_code
_entity_poly.pdbx_strand_id
1 'polypeptide(L)'
;MILRLSSVLLFSCLLVVSNARVLNNAQLKPVPVSNAFDPECNMDVPEIINRWGYPAEEISVVTEDNYILTMHRIPYGRDGPSPNRPVIFLQHGLEDSRFIFADAGFDVYLGNMRGNLYSRDHTRLDPKSHEFWDFSFDEMVKYDLDAQVNEALKRSNQSSLYYVGHSQGTLTMFSKLSRDPIFHRKVEFRHQKVLCVGASTVKHIKGMLQVLAEFLFDEVKFFYWLFGDGEFIPTNKLFNLIAEYVCESKQGTAFCDNLLTLIMGVDSNQINATRNDVYFTHIPAGTSTKNVIHWASVLNVQMVRSGILREYDYGWSNEKYYGRNEPPVYDVSQDQCEIYLFWCPDDWLADEADIEGYLIPALKKQYVVKNTKLEDFNHIDFLWGMRAADEVYKPILDAITDDLKKQTNPLD
;
A
#
# COMPACT_ATOMS: atom_id res chain seq x y z
N MET A 1 11.01 -13.61 -34.18
CA MET A 1 10.46 -12.96 -32.98
C MET A 1 10.88 -13.70 -31.70
N ILE A 2 10.71 -15.00 -31.60
CA ILE A 2 11.11 -15.83 -30.43
C ILE A 2 12.61 -15.76 -30.13
N LEU A 3 13.48 -15.71 -31.13
CA LEU A 3 14.94 -15.59 -30.97
C LEU A 3 15.42 -14.22 -30.42
N ARG A 4 14.62 -13.16 -30.54
CA ARG A 4 14.93 -11.86 -29.94
C ARG A 4 14.51 -11.76 -28.47
N LEU A 5 13.45 -12.45 -28.06
CA LEU A 5 13.01 -12.49 -26.68
C LEU A 5 14.00 -13.25 -25.77
N SER A 6 14.53 -14.38 -26.24
CA SER A 6 15.55 -15.14 -25.49
C SER A 6 16.84 -14.33 -25.32
N SER A 7 17.21 -13.49 -26.31
CA SER A 7 18.38 -12.62 -26.23
C SER A 7 18.18 -11.45 -25.27
N VAL A 8 16.97 -10.89 -25.17
CA VAL A 8 16.65 -9.78 -24.25
C VAL A 8 16.58 -10.28 -22.80
N LEU A 9 15.98 -11.41 -22.54
CA LEU A 9 15.96 -12.03 -21.21
C LEU A 9 17.36 -12.45 -20.75
N LEU A 10 18.20 -13.02 -21.63
CA LEU A 10 19.59 -13.32 -21.32
C LEU A 10 20.41 -12.04 -21.13
N PHE A 11 20.14 -10.98 -21.90
CA PHE A 11 20.88 -9.71 -21.77
C PHE A 11 20.48 -8.95 -20.50
N SER A 12 19.23 -9.02 -20.06
CA SER A 12 18.75 -8.47 -18.78
C SER A 12 19.37 -9.21 -17.59
N CYS A 13 19.43 -10.56 -17.64
CA CYS A 13 20.14 -11.35 -16.63
C CYS A 13 21.64 -11.07 -16.62
N LEU A 14 22.27 -10.87 -17.79
CA LEU A 14 23.70 -10.56 -17.90
C LEU A 14 24.04 -9.14 -17.44
N LEU A 15 23.15 -8.15 -17.63
CA LEU A 15 23.31 -6.79 -17.11
C LEU A 15 23.21 -6.74 -15.58
N VAL A 16 22.31 -7.53 -14.99
CA VAL A 16 22.23 -7.69 -13.53
C VAL A 16 23.51 -8.31 -12.97
N VAL A 17 24.06 -9.33 -13.63
CA VAL A 17 25.31 -9.98 -13.22
C VAL A 17 26.54 -9.10 -13.45
N SER A 18 26.58 -8.26 -14.48
CA SER A 18 27.71 -7.34 -14.74
C SER A 18 27.74 -6.14 -13.79
N ASN A 19 26.57 -5.61 -13.41
CA ASN A 19 26.50 -4.55 -12.42
C ASN A 19 26.80 -5.04 -10.99
N ALA A 20 26.50 -6.29 -10.67
CA ALA A 20 26.91 -6.90 -9.41
C ALA A 20 28.45 -6.96 -9.20
N ARG A 21 29.26 -6.84 -10.26
CA ARG A 21 30.72 -6.76 -10.16
C ARG A 21 31.24 -5.35 -9.84
N VAL A 22 30.48 -4.32 -10.06
CA VAL A 22 30.88 -2.91 -9.77
C VAL A 22 30.60 -2.54 -8.32
N LEU A 23 29.66 -3.20 -7.64
CA LEU A 23 29.28 -2.95 -6.24
C LEU A 23 30.15 -3.67 -5.20
N ASN A 24 31.14 -4.46 -5.60
CA ASN A 24 31.95 -5.32 -4.71
C ASN A 24 33.00 -4.57 -3.86
N ASN A 25 33.01 -3.26 -3.76
CA ASN A 25 33.94 -2.48 -2.96
C ASN A 25 33.35 -1.81 -1.71
N ALA A 26 32.09 -2.01 -1.38
CA ALA A 26 31.57 -1.62 -0.09
C ALA A 26 31.85 -2.73 0.94
N GLN A 27 32.67 -2.45 1.92
CA GLN A 27 32.97 -3.36 3.04
C GLN A 27 31.73 -3.48 3.94
N LEU A 28 30.80 -4.37 3.58
CA LEU A 28 29.68 -4.75 4.44
C LEU A 28 30.24 -5.56 5.63
N LYS A 29 30.01 -5.06 6.83
CA LYS A 29 30.29 -5.82 8.05
C LYS A 29 29.39 -7.05 8.10
N PRO A 30 29.87 -8.26 8.31
CA PRO A 30 29.04 -9.44 8.39
C PRO A 30 28.14 -9.34 9.64
N VAL A 31 26.84 -9.28 9.44
CA VAL A 31 25.86 -9.49 10.51
C VAL A 31 25.83 -11.00 10.82
N PRO A 32 25.82 -11.42 12.10
CA PRO A 32 25.72 -12.82 12.45
C PRO A 32 24.35 -13.36 11.99
N VAL A 33 24.32 -14.26 11.04
CA VAL A 33 23.12 -14.97 10.62
C VAL A 33 22.77 -15.97 11.71
N SER A 34 21.65 -15.81 12.38
CA SER A 34 21.06 -16.82 13.26
C SER A 34 20.59 -17.98 12.38
N ASN A 35 21.02 -19.21 12.68
CA ASN A 35 20.61 -20.42 11.97
C ASN A 35 19.20 -20.91 12.35
N ALA A 36 18.38 -20.08 12.97
CA ALA A 36 17.02 -20.39 13.33
C ALA A 36 16.06 -19.52 12.52
N PHE A 37 15.23 -20.15 11.73
CA PHE A 37 14.15 -19.57 10.96
C PHE A 37 13.21 -18.74 11.86
N ASP A 38 12.88 -17.50 11.46
CA ASP A 38 11.93 -16.71 12.25
C ASP A 38 10.52 -17.31 12.13
N PRO A 39 9.91 -17.70 13.25
CA PRO A 39 8.57 -18.30 13.22
C PRO A 39 7.51 -17.45 12.52
N GLU A 40 7.70 -16.12 12.45
CA GLU A 40 6.76 -15.19 11.83
C GLU A 40 6.65 -15.36 10.33
N CYS A 41 7.63 -15.97 9.67
CA CYS A 41 7.55 -16.32 8.25
C CYS A 41 6.36 -17.24 7.89
N ASN A 42 5.87 -18.00 8.86
CA ASN A 42 4.76 -18.94 8.69
C ASN A 42 3.49 -18.54 9.48
N MET A 43 3.47 -17.36 10.10
CA MET A 43 2.35 -16.85 10.86
C MET A 43 1.51 -15.91 10.00
N ASP A 44 0.20 -15.92 10.20
CA ASP A 44 -0.67 -14.89 9.68
C ASP A 44 -0.64 -13.63 10.57
N VAL A 45 -1.32 -12.55 10.12
CA VAL A 45 -1.34 -11.27 10.86
C VAL A 45 -1.91 -11.41 12.28
N PRO A 46 -3.02 -12.11 12.53
CA PRO A 46 -3.51 -12.37 13.89
C PRO A 46 -2.50 -13.15 14.76
N GLU A 47 -1.83 -14.14 14.20
CA GLU A 47 -0.83 -14.93 14.92
C GLU A 47 0.38 -14.08 15.30
N ILE A 48 0.86 -13.21 14.41
CA ILE A 48 1.95 -12.26 14.69
C ILE A 48 1.52 -11.29 15.80
N ILE A 49 0.31 -10.72 15.72
CA ILE A 49 -0.22 -9.81 16.75
C ILE A 49 -0.26 -10.49 18.12
N ASN A 50 -0.79 -11.72 18.16
CA ASN A 50 -0.88 -12.51 19.40
C ASN A 50 0.50 -12.88 19.94
N ARG A 51 1.45 -13.21 19.08
CA ARG A 51 2.85 -13.49 19.45
C ARG A 51 3.49 -12.33 20.21
N TRP A 52 3.19 -11.10 19.79
CA TRP A 52 3.68 -9.87 20.44
C TRP A 52 2.90 -9.48 21.70
N GLY A 53 1.91 -10.31 22.11
CA GLY A 53 1.16 -10.15 23.34
C GLY A 53 -0.04 -9.21 23.25
N TYR A 54 -0.50 -8.91 22.03
CA TYR A 54 -1.69 -8.10 21.79
C TYR A 54 -2.89 -8.97 21.42
N PRO A 55 -4.12 -8.58 21.77
CA PRO A 55 -5.31 -9.27 21.30
C PRO A 55 -5.51 -8.99 19.80
N ALA A 56 -5.89 -10.02 19.05
CA ALA A 56 -6.21 -9.93 17.64
C ALA A 56 -7.63 -10.43 17.38
N GLU A 57 -8.37 -9.71 16.57
CA GLU A 57 -9.70 -10.09 16.07
C GLU A 57 -9.70 -10.08 14.55
N GLU A 58 -10.35 -11.05 13.92
CA GLU A 58 -10.67 -11.06 12.51
C GLU A 58 -12.14 -10.64 12.32
N ILE A 59 -12.38 -9.73 11.38
CA ILE A 59 -13.69 -9.18 11.12
C ILE A 59 -14.01 -9.35 9.65
N SER A 60 -14.99 -10.21 9.36
CA SER A 60 -15.50 -10.38 8.00
C SER A 60 -16.49 -9.27 7.66
N VAL A 61 -16.32 -8.66 6.48
CA VAL A 61 -17.15 -7.56 5.97
C VAL A 61 -17.57 -7.86 4.55
N VAL A 62 -18.88 -7.75 4.28
CA VAL A 62 -19.41 -7.95 2.92
C VAL A 62 -19.61 -6.59 2.26
N THR A 63 -19.02 -6.41 1.08
CA THR A 63 -19.19 -5.20 0.27
C THR A 63 -20.55 -5.18 -0.43
N GLU A 64 -20.98 -4.02 -0.92
CA GLU A 64 -22.21 -3.86 -1.67
C GLU A 64 -22.25 -4.74 -2.93
N ASP A 65 -21.12 -4.95 -3.58
CA ASP A 65 -20.95 -5.82 -4.75
C ASP A 65 -20.58 -7.27 -4.40
N ASN A 66 -20.74 -7.66 -3.12
CA ASN A 66 -20.68 -9.02 -2.59
C ASN A 66 -19.28 -9.64 -2.41
N TYR A 67 -18.21 -8.89 -2.43
CA TYR A 67 -16.91 -9.36 -1.95
C TYR A 67 -16.94 -9.51 -0.44
N ILE A 68 -16.24 -10.51 0.07
CA ILE A 68 -16.07 -10.75 1.50
C ILE A 68 -14.64 -10.37 1.85
N LEU A 69 -14.51 -9.28 2.59
CA LEU A 69 -13.23 -8.75 3.04
C LEU A 69 -12.98 -9.16 4.48
N THR A 70 -11.73 -9.33 4.86
CA THR A 70 -11.33 -9.58 6.24
C THR A 70 -10.49 -8.43 6.75
N MET A 71 -10.98 -7.71 7.76
CA MET A 71 -10.18 -6.75 8.53
C MET A 71 -9.58 -7.43 9.74
N HIS A 72 -8.41 -6.96 10.20
CA HIS A 72 -7.88 -7.33 11.50
C HIS A 72 -8.08 -6.17 12.48
N ARG A 73 -8.22 -6.48 13.77
CA ARG A 73 -8.40 -5.47 14.82
C ARG A 73 -7.52 -5.77 16.02
N ILE A 74 -6.89 -4.73 16.54
CA ILE A 74 -6.24 -4.75 17.85
C ILE A 74 -7.07 -3.84 18.76
N PRO A 75 -7.98 -4.41 19.58
CA PRO A 75 -8.96 -3.63 20.33
C PRO A 75 -8.34 -2.80 21.46
N TYR A 76 -7.14 -3.15 21.93
CA TYR A 76 -6.41 -2.41 22.96
C TYR A 76 -4.93 -2.81 23.00
N GLY A 77 -4.10 -1.93 23.54
CA GLY A 77 -2.68 -2.16 23.79
C GLY A 77 -2.41 -2.79 25.16
N ARG A 78 -1.17 -2.65 25.64
CA ARG A 78 -0.69 -3.28 26.90
C ARG A 78 -1.41 -2.84 28.16
N ASP A 79 -1.98 -1.64 28.16
CA ASP A 79 -2.74 -1.11 29.29
C ASP A 79 -4.13 -1.76 29.46
N GLY A 80 -4.49 -2.68 28.56
CA GLY A 80 -5.76 -3.39 28.61
C GLY A 80 -6.95 -2.59 28.07
N PRO A 81 -8.17 -3.14 28.13
CA PRO A 81 -9.36 -2.50 27.58
C PRO A 81 -9.78 -1.25 28.35
N SER A 82 -10.24 -0.23 27.62
CA SER A 82 -10.88 0.96 28.20
C SER A 82 -12.06 1.39 27.33
N PRO A 83 -13.07 2.09 27.87
CA PRO A 83 -14.20 2.56 27.09
C PRO A 83 -13.82 3.72 26.18
N ASN A 84 -14.61 3.92 25.12
CA ASN A 84 -14.54 5.10 24.25
C ASN A 84 -13.16 5.36 23.62
N ARG A 85 -12.44 4.30 23.22
CA ARG A 85 -11.17 4.43 22.52
C ARG A 85 -11.38 5.11 21.18
N PRO A 86 -10.58 6.10 20.81
CA PRO A 86 -10.60 6.65 19.47
C PRO A 86 -10.18 5.57 18.46
N VAL A 87 -10.82 5.58 17.31
CA VAL A 87 -10.55 4.60 16.26
C VAL A 87 -9.47 5.11 15.32
N ILE A 88 -8.52 4.24 15.00
CA ILE A 88 -7.58 4.45 13.91
C ILE A 88 -7.70 3.32 12.89
N PHE A 89 -7.82 3.70 11.63
CA PHE A 89 -7.90 2.78 10.50
C PHE A 89 -6.62 2.85 9.67
N LEU A 90 -5.90 1.75 9.59
CA LEU A 90 -4.65 1.63 8.85
C LEU A 90 -4.90 0.84 7.57
N GLN A 91 -4.61 1.45 6.40
CA GLN A 91 -4.84 0.84 5.10
C GLN A 91 -3.52 0.47 4.44
N HIS A 92 -3.28 -0.81 4.33
CA HIS A 92 -2.12 -1.52 3.78
C HIS A 92 -0.74 -1.17 4.36
N GLY A 93 0.00 -2.20 4.76
CA GLY A 93 1.45 -2.23 4.85
C GLY A 93 2.09 -1.93 6.21
N LEU A 94 1.35 -1.85 7.31
CA LEU A 94 1.91 -1.42 8.60
C LEU A 94 2.10 -2.60 9.57
N GLU A 95 3.19 -3.35 9.46
CA GLU A 95 3.42 -4.45 10.38
C GLU A 95 3.86 -4.01 11.79
N ASP A 96 4.74 -3.03 11.94
CA ASP A 96 5.28 -2.66 13.26
C ASP A 96 4.59 -1.46 13.92
N SER A 97 4.08 -0.51 13.16
CA SER A 97 3.47 0.72 13.68
C SER A 97 2.09 0.54 14.30
N ARG A 98 1.38 -0.53 14.00
CA ARG A 98 0.07 -0.86 14.60
C ARG A 98 0.11 -0.92 16.12
N PHE A 99 1.20 -1.41 16.70
CA PHE A 99 1.35 -1.54 18.14
C PHE A 99 1.53 -0.19 18.83
N ILE A 100 2.19 0.77 18.20
CA ILE A 100 2.35 2.15 18.71
C ILE A 100 0.99 2.79 18.97
N PHE A 101 0.05 2.64 18.05
CA PHE A 101 -1.30 3.18 18.21
C PHE A 101 -2.12 2.41 19.25
N ALA A 102 -2.01 1.08 19.30
CA ALA A 102 -2.70 0.29 20.30
C ALA A 102 -2.22 0.63 21.72
N ASP A 103 -0.91 0.75 21.94
CA ASP A 103 -0.31 1.17 23.21
C ASP A 103 -0.62 2.63 23.57
N ALA A 104 -0.85 3.48 22.55
CA ALA A 104 -1.31 4.86 22.77
C ALA A 104 -2.82 4.97 23.09
N GLY A 105 -3.52 3.86 23.22
CA GLY A 105 -4.91 3.83 23.65
C GLY A 105 -5.95 3.80 22.53
N PHE A 106 -5.55 3.56 21.28
CA PHE A 106 -6.48 3.48 20.15
C PHE A 106 -7.10 2.08 20.01
N ASP A 107 -8.29 2.05 19.40
CA ASP A 107 -8.90 0.88 18.79
C ASP A 107 -8.42 0.81 17.34
N VAL A 108 -7.53 -0.13 17.02
CA VAL A 108 -6.79 -0.16 15.75
C VAL A 108 -7.44 -1.15 14.79
N TYR A 109 -7.79 -0.69 13.61
CA TYR A 109 -8.30 -1.52 12.50
C TYR A 109 -7.30 -1.55 11.36
N LEU A 110 -7.05 -2.73 10.82
CA LEU A 110 -6.18 -2.97 9.68
C LEU A 110 -7.05 -3.41 8.50
N GLY A 111 -7.13 -2.58 7.47
CA GLY A 111 -7.92 -2.87 6.29
C GLY A 111 -7.21 -3.81 5.33
N ASN A 112 -7.95 -4.72 4.70
CA ASN A 112 -7.49 -5.54 3.58
C ASN A 112 -8.42 -5.34 2.39
N MET A 113 -7.91 -4.79 1.30
CA MET A 113 -8.67 -4.63 0.06
C MET A 113 -8.89 -5.97 -0.64
N ARG A 114 -9.90 -6.05 -1.50
CA ARG A 114 -10.22 -7.24 -2.30
C ARG A 114 -9.01 -7.77 -3.08
N GLY A 115 -8.91 -9.08 -3.16
CA GLY A 115 -7.79 -9.75 -3.82
C GLY A 115 -6.52 -9.90 -2.97
N ASN A 116 -6.44 -9.22 -1.82
CA ASN A 116 -5.41 -9.47 -0.81
C ASN A 116 -5.57 -10.89 -0.22
N LEU A 117 -4.51 -11.49 0.30
CA LEU A 117 -4.51 -12.84 0.87
C LEU A 117 -5.63 -13.11 1.87
N TYR A 118 -6.07 -12.09 2.60
CA TYR A 118 -7.13 -12.17 3.62
C TYR A 118 -8.53 -11.82 3.07
N SER A 119 -8.62 -11.23 1.87
CA SER A 119 -9.86 -10.75 1.26
C SER A 119 -10.09 -11.38 -0.11
N ARG A 120 -10.01 -12.72 -0.17
CA ARG A 120 -10.11 -13.53 -1.40
C ARG A 120 -11.38 -14.37 -1.42
N ASP A 121 -12.50 -13.76 -1.03
CA ASP A 121 -13.78 -14.46 -1.01
C ASP A 121 -14.91 -13.59 -1.56
N HIS A 122 -15.98 -14.23 -2.03
CA HIS A 122 -17.14 -13.57 -2.60
C HIS A 122 -18.37 -14.45 -2.42
N THR A 123 -19.55 -13.85 -2.21
CA THR A 123 -20.77 -14.63 -1.95
C THR A 123 -21.21 -15.54 -3.11
N ARG A 124 -20.73 -15.30 -4.34
CA ARG A 124 -21.15 -16.02 -5.55
C ARG A 124 -20.01 -16.39 -6.50
N LEU A 125 -18.93 -15.63 -6.57
CA LEU A 125 -17.81 -15.86 -7.51
C LEU A 125 -16.77 -16.77 -6.86
N ASP A 126 -16.18 -17.65 -7.66
CA ASP A 126 -15.04 -18.48 -7.25
C ASP A 126 -13.74 -17.68 -7.43
N PRO A 127 -12.87 -17.57 -6.40
CA PRO A 127 -11.55 -16.95 -6.55
C PRO A 127 -10.64 -17.58 -7.63
N LYS A 128 -11.00 -18.75 -8.13
CA LYS A 128 -10.32 -19.37 -9.28
C LYS A 128 -10.86 -18.91 -10.61
N SER A 129 -11.99 -18.23 -10.64
CA SER A 129 -12.59 -17.71 -11.85
C SER A 129 -12.03 -16.33 -12.19
N HIS A 130 -12.00 -16.04 -13.49
CA HIS A 130 -11.60 -14.75 -14.02
C HIS A 130 -12.49 -13.61 -13.51
N GLU A 131 -13.78 -13.84 -13.40
CA GLU A 131 -14.76 -12.85 -12.98
C GLU A 131 -14.52 -12.32 -11.56
N PHE A 132 -13.93 -13.15 -10.68
CA PHE A 132 -13.53 -12.71 -9.34
C PHE A 132 -12.47 -11.62 -9.39
N TRP A 133 -11.57 -11.65 -10.36
CA TRP A 133 -10.43 -10.73 -10.49
C TRP A 133 -10.70 -9.53 -11.41
N ASP A 134 -11.92 -9.40 -11.93
CA ASP A 134 -12.30 -8.26 -12.79
C ASP A 134 -12.55 -6.98 -11.97
N PHE A 135 -11.55 -6.52 -11.24
CA PHE A 135 -11.57 -5.28 -10.46
C PHE A 135 -10.26 -4.51 -10.57
N SER A 136 -10.33 -3.21 -10.33
CA SER A 136 -9.20 -2.32 -10.13
C SER A 136 -9.31 -1.60 -8.78
N PHE A 137 -8.51 -0.58 -8.52
CA PHE A 137 -8.68 0.21 -7.30
C PHE A 137 -9.99 1.04 -7.33
N ASP A 138 -10.64 1.23 -8.47
CA ASP A 138 -11.94 1.89 -8.54
C ASP A 138 -12.99 1.18 -7.69
N GLU A 139 -13.03 -0.15 -7.75
CA GLU A 139 -13.92 -0.97 -6.93
C GLU A 139 -13.54 -0.90 -5.46
N MET A 140 -12.24 -0.78 -5.14
CA MET A 140 -11.75 -0.57 -3.76
C MET A 140 -12.21 0.79 -3.22
N VAL A 141 -12.15 1.85 -4.04
CA VAL A 141 -12.67 3.19 -3.73
C VAL A 141 -14.17 3.16 -3.51
N LYS A 142 -14.89 2.47 -4.38
CA LYS A 142 -16.34 2.50 -4.41
C LYS A 142 -17.00 1.66 -3.33
N TYR A 143 -16.43 0.50 -3.01
CA TYR A 143 -17.08 -0.51 -2.19
C TYR A 143 -16.28 -0.91 -0.94
N ASP A 144 -14.98 -1.20 -1.09
CA ASP A 144 -14.18 -1.81 -0.01
C ASP A 144 -14.01 -0.83 1.14
N LEU A 145 -13.63 0.40 0.83
CA LEU A 145 -13.36 1.42 1.83
C LEU A 145 -14.63 1.76 2.63
N ASP A 146 -15.77 1.90 1.95
CA ASP A 146 -17.06 2.10 2.62
C ASP A 146 -17.44 0.95 3.55
N ALA A 147 -17.32 -0.28 3.07
CA ALA A 147 -17.69 -1.45 3.84
C ALA A 147 -16.85 -1.57 5.11
N GLN A 148 -15.53 -1.43 4.99
CA GLN A 148 -14.59 -1.56 6.10
C GLN A 148 -14.71 -0.41 7.12
N VAL A 149 -14.76 0.84 6.64
CA VAL A 149 -14.90 2.02 7.52
C VAL A 149 -16.22 1.99 8.28
N ASN A 150 -17.33 1.65 7.60
CA ASN A 150 -18.63 1.55 8.28
C ASN A 150 -18.66 0.46 9.34
N GLU A 151 -18.05 -0.70 9.08
CA GLU A 151 -18.01 -1.78 10.08
C GLU A 151 -17.10 -1.42 11.26
N ALA A 152 -15.97 -0.74 11.03
CA ALA A 152 -15.10 -0.26 12.09
C ALA A 152 -15.84 0.73 13.01
N LEU A 153 -16.53 1.72 12.44
CA LEU A 153 -17.31 2.71 13.18
C LEU A 153 -18.47 2.07 13.95
N LYS A 154 -19.17 1.12 13.33
CA LYS A 154 -20.26 0.39 13.96
C LYS A 154 -19.80 -0.43 15.18
N ARG A 155 -18.67 -1.16 15.04
CA ARG A 155 -18.13 -2.00 16.13
C ARG A 155 -17.58 -1.19 17.30
N SER A 156 -16.92 -0.10 17.00
CA SER A 156 -16.37 0.81 18.00
C SER A 156 -17.42 1.70 18.65
N ASN A 157 -18.63 1.78 18.10
CA ASN A 157 -19.68 2.74 18.46
C ASN A 157 -19.18 4.19 18.39
N GLN A 158 -18.31 4.48 17.40
CA GLN A 158 -17.80 5.82 17.11
C GLN A 158 -18.47 6.39 15.85
N SER A 159 -18.52 7.71 15.75
CA SER A 159 -19.06 8.41 14.58
C SER A 159 -17.99 8.76 13.54
N SER A 160 -16.73 8.69 13.92
CA SER A 160 -15.58 9.03 13.08
C SER A 160 -14.33 8.26 13.48
N LEU A 161 -13.32 8.26 12.61
CA LEU A 161 -12.04 7.60 12.82
C LEU A 161 -10.89 8.43 12.22
N TYR A 162 -9.68 8.16 12.65
CA TYR A 162 -8.46 8.62 12.00
C TYR A 162 -8.04 7.60 10.94
N TYR A 163 -7.67 8.08 9.78
CA TYR A 163 -7.24 7.22 8.68
C TYR A 163 -5.76 7.41 8.39
N VAL A 164 -5.01 6.33 8.33
CA VAL A 164 -3.62 6.31 7.89
C VAL A 164 -3.52 5.40 6.67
N GLY A 165 -3.20 5.97 5.53
CA GLY A 165 -2.98 5.24 4.29
C GLY A 165 -1.51 5.21 3.92
N HIS A 166 -1.05 4.09 3.34
CA HIS A 166 0.25 3.98 2.71
C HIS A 166 0.07 3.62 1.23
N SER A 167 0.84 4.26 0.35
CA SER A 167 0.87 3.94 -1.08
C SER A 167 -0.53 3.94 -1.71
N GLN A 168 -0.98 2.83 -2.29
CA GLN A 168 -2.34 2.69 -2.83
C GLN A 168 -3.44 3.02 -1.81
N GLY A 169 -3.20 2.83 -0.51
CA GLY A 169 -4.14 3.23 0.53
C GLY A 169 -4.36 4.75 0.56
N THR A 170 -3.32 5.57 0.31
CA THR A 170 -3.48 7.03 0.20
C THR A 170 -4.26 7.40 -1.04
N LEU A 171 -3.92 6.78 -2.19
CA LEU A 171 -4.60 7.01 -3.45
C LEU A 171 -6.10 6.67 -3.38
N THR A 172 -6.42 5.52 -2.77
CA THR A 172 -7.81 5.08 -2.58
C THR A 172 -8.60 6.10 -1.75
N MET A 173 -7.99 6.64 -0.69
CA MET A 173 -8.64 7.67 0.14
C MET A 173 -8.84 8.99 -0.63
N PHE A 174 -7.83 9.52 -1.32
CA PHE A 174 -7.98 10.72 -2.15
C PHE A 174 -9.06 10.53 -3.22
N SER A 175 -9.05 9.40 -3.90
CA SER A 175 -10.07 9.07 -4.90
C SER A 175 -11.47 9.01 -4.28
N LYS A 176 -11.60 8.41 -3.09
CA LYS A 176 -12.89 8.35 -2.36
C LYS A 176 -13.38 9.73 -1.97
N LEU A 177 -12.55 10.54 -1.37
CA LEU A 177 -12.91 11.90 -0.94
C LEU A 177 -13.31 12.79 -2.11
N SER A 178 -12.66 12.63 -3.27
CA SER A 178 -12.98 13.38 -4.48
C SER A 178 -14.34 13.02 -5.07
N ARG A 179 -14.83 11.80 -4.83
CA ARG A 179 -16.08 11.27 -5.38
C ARG A 179 -17.25 11.35 -4.42
N ASP A 180 -16.99 11.23 -3.15
CA ASP A 180 -17.99 11.17 -2.09
C ASP A 180 -17.81 12.30 -1.07
N PRO A 181 -18.44 13.46 -1.30
CA PRO A 181 -18.32 14.60 -0.39
C PRO A 181 -18.87 14.34 1.02
N ILE A 182 -19.63 13.26 1.19
CA ILE A 182 -20.22 12.89 2.49
C ILE A 182 -19.26 11.98 3.26
N PHE A 183 -18.43 11.21 2.56
CA PHE A 183 -17.51 10.26 3.18
C PHE A 183 -16.54 10.93 4.14
N HIS A 184 -16.13 12.16 3.87
CA HIS A 184 -15.28 12.91 4.77
C HIS A 184 -15.87 13.00 6.20
N ARG A 185 -17.20 12.99 6.35
CA ARG A 185 -17.85 13.01 7.67
C ARG A 185 -17.61 11.75 8.50
N LYS A 186 -17.32 10.61 7.85
CA LYS A 186 -17.00 9.33 8.51
C LYS A 186 -15.54 9.30 8.96
N VAL A 187 -14.68 9.98 8.22
CA VAL A 187 -13.26 10.12 8.56
C VAL A 187 -13.07 11.25 9.57
N GLU A 188 -14.22 11.89 10.05
CA GLU A 188 -14.23 12.73 11.23
C GLU A 188 -15.41 13.70 11.38
N PHE A 189 -15.69 14.13 12.64
CA PHE A 189 -16.81 15.03 12.93
C PHE A 189 -16.41 16.50 13.16
N ARG A 190 -15.14 16.85 13.44
CA ARG A 190 -14.70 18.25 13.68
C ARG A 190 -13.33 18.64 13.14
N HIS A 191 -12.38 17.69 13.00
CA HIS A 191 -11.01 17.97 12.51
C HIS A 191 -10.49 16.77 11.71
N GLN A 192 -10.74 16.78 10.42
CA GLN A 192 -10.55 15.65 9.50
C GLN A 192 -9.06 15.38 9.27
N LYS A 193 -8.54 14.23 9.68
CA LYS A 193 -7.13 13.88 9.51
C LYS A 193 -6.97 12.62 8.67
N VAL A 194 -6.57 12.83 7.45
CA VAL A 194 -6.06 11.80 6.56
C VAL A 194 -4.54 11.91 6.57
N LEU A 195 -3.91 10.87 7.08
CA LEU A 195 -2.45 10.79 7.18
C LEU A 195 -1.97 9.92 6.03
N CYS A 196 -1.27 10.55 5.12
CA CYS A 196 -0.77 9.95 3.88
C CYS A 196 0.71 9.65 4.02
N VAL A 197 1.04 8.39 4.13
CA VAL A 197 2.41 7.91 4.25
C VAL A 197 2.83 7.29 2.93
N GLY A 198 3.96 7.72 2.34
CA GLY A 198 4.29 7.36 0.96
C GLY A 198 3.15 7.78 0.05
N ALA A 199 2.79 9.08 0.09
CA ALA A 199 1.64 9.61 -0.64
C ALA A 199 1.82 9.35 -2.14
N SER A 200 0.98 8.49 -2.71
CA SER A 200 1.11 8.03 -4.08
C SER A 200 0.41 8.97 -5.05
N THR A 201 1.06 9.23 -6.16
CA THR A 201 0.53 9.85 -7.37
C THR A 201 1.06 9.15 -8.64
N VAL A 202 0.73 9.61 -9.84
CA VAL A 202 0.40 8.70 -10.92
C VAL A 202 1.12 8.93 -12.23
N LYS A 203 2.19 9.72 -12.28
CA LYS A 203 2.83 10.00 -13.57
C LYS A 203 4.24 9.43 -13.67
N HIS A 204 5.02 9.58 -12.65
CA HIS A 204 6.42 9.20 -12.65
C HIS A 204 6.64 7.98 -11.78
N ILE A 205 7.19 6.95 -12.37
CA ILE A 205 7.78 5.81 -11.68
C ILE A 205 9.23 5.71 -12.13
N LYS A 206 10.09 5.24 -11.27
CA LYS A 206 11.53 5.10 -11.56
C LYS A 206 11.97 3.63 -11.52
N GLY A 207 13.22 3.38 -11.79
CA GLY A 207 13.86 2.08 -11.65
C GLY A 207 13.37 1.02 -12.63
N MET A 208 13.36 -0.23 -12.18
CA MET A 208 13.03 -1.37 -13.03
C MET A 208 11.57 -1.33 -13.50
N LEU A 209 10.65 -0.81 -12.69
CA LEU A 209 9.25 -0.71 -13.08
C LEU A 209 9.03 0.29 -14.22
N GLN A 210 9.80 1.37 -14.29
CA GLN A 210 9.79 2.28 -15.44
C GLN A 210 10.20 1.55 -16.71
N VAL A 211 11.33 0.81 -16.66
CA VAL A 211 11.83 0.04 -17.81
C VAL A 211 10.79 -1.02 -18.23
N LEU A 212 10.17 -1.71 -17.28
CA LEU A 212 9.10 -2.66 -17.56
C LEU A 212 7.88 -1.96 -18.18
N ALA A 213 7.48 -0.81 -17.65
CA ALA A 213 6.37 -0.03 -18.19
C ALA A 213 6.65 0.41 -19.64
N GLU A 214 7.86 0.85 -19.95
CA GLU A 214 8.23 1.30 -21.29
C GLU A 214 8.33 0.17 -22.31
N PHE A 215 8.80 -1.03 -21.90
CA PHE A 215 9.07 -2.13 -22.82
C PHE A 215 8.00 -3.21 -22.87
N LEU A 216 7.32 -3.48 -21.74
CA LEU A 216 6.38 -4.60 -21.63
C LEU A 216 4.92 -4.17 -21.73
N PHE A 217 4.62 -2.92 -21.36
CA PHE A 217 3.24 -2.45 -21.30
C PHE A 217 2.75 -1.76 -22.56
N ASP A 218 3.54 -1.75 -23.64
CA ASP A 218 3.09 -1.19 -24.94
C ASP A 218 1.88 -1.95 -25.52
N GLU A 219 1.64 -3.17 -25.05
CA GLU A 219 0.44 -3.93 -25.40
C GLU A 219 -0.23 -4.53 -24.15
N VAL A 220 -1.35 -3.99 -23.71
CA VAL A 220 -2.21 -4.58 -22.66
C VAL A 220 -2.48 -6.05 -22.90
N LYS A 221 -2.65 -6.46 -24.15
CA LYS A 221 -2.79 -7.88 -24.55
C LYS A 221 -1.56 -8.72 -24.24
N PHE A 222 -0.37 -8.15 -24.38
CA PHE A 222 0.87 -8.84 -24.03
C PHE A 222 1.01 -9.01 -22.52
N PHE A 223 0.61 -7.99 -21.75
CA PHE A 223 0.59 -8.06 -20.29
C PHE A 223 -0.37 -9.15 -19.79
N TYR A 224 -1.61 -9.20 -20.32
CA TYR A 224 -2.55 -10.28 -20.04
C TYR A 224 -2.05 -11.64 -20.49
N TRP A 225 -1.33 -11.71 -21.62
CA TRP A 225 -0.73 -12.96 -22.07
C TRP A 225 0.39 -13.45 -21.14
N LEU A 226 1.16 -12.51 -20.54
CA LEU A 226 2.29 -12.85 -19.67
C LEU A 226 1.83 -13.20 -18.24
N PHE A 227 0.92 -12.43 -17.68
CA PHE A 227 0.50 -12.53 -16.28
C PHE A 227 -0.90 -13.14 -16.11
N GLY A 228 -1.64 -13.34 -17.19
CA GLY A 228 -3.06 -13.73 -17.14
C GLY A 228 -3.97 -12.56 -16.83
N ASP A 229 -5.26 -12.83 -16.82
CA ASP A 229 -6.34 -11.88 -16.56
C ASP A 229 -7.00 -12.09 -15.18
N GLY A 230 -6.30 -12.78 -14.30
CA GLY A 230 -6.72 -13.10 -12.95
C GLY A 230 -5.89 -12.40 -11.87
N GLU A 231 -5.41 -13.20 -10.94
CA GLU A 231 -4.49 -12.77 -9.90
C GLU A 231 -3.13 -12.36 -10.48
N PHE A 232 -2.64 -11.19 -10.08
CA PHE A 232 -1.30 -10.74 -10.48
C PHE A 232 -0.25 -11.37 -9.55
N ILE A 233 0.67 -12.15 -10.17
CA ILE A 233 1.74 -12.89 -9.47
C ILE A 233 1.16 -13.65 -8.26
N PRO A 234 0.46 -14.76 -8.51
CA PRO A 234 -0.19 -15.50 -7.43
C PRO A 234 0.83 -15.95 -6.39
N THR A 235 0.62 -15.53 -5.16
CA THR A 235 1.42 -15.97 -4.02
C THR A 235 1.10 -17.42 -3.74
N ASN A 236 2.03 -18.32 -4.00
CA ASN A 236 1.87 -19.73 -3.70
C ASN A 236 3.01 -20.24 -2.80
N LYS A 237 2.78 -21.39 -2.16
CA LYS A 237 3.77 -22.00 -1.26
C LYS A 237 5.14 -22.18 -1.92
N LEU A 238 5.18 -22.35 -3.25
CA LEU A 238 6.43 -22.51 -3.98
C LEU A 238 7.21 -21.18 -4.07
N PHE A 239 6.49 -20.06 -4.30
CA PHE A 239 7.11 -18.74 -4.33
C PHE A 239 7.68 -18.38 -2.95
N ASN A 240 6.90 -18.61 -1.88
CA ASN A 240 7.35 -18.40 -0.51
C ASN A 240 8.57 -19.26 -0.17
N LEU A 241 8.55 -20.55 -0.54
CA LEU A 241 9.68 -21.47 -0.35
C LEU A 241 10.95 -21.01 -1.10
N ILE A 242 10.78 -20.51 -2.33
CA ILE A 242 11.90 -19.98 -3.13
C ILE A 242 12.43 -18.69 -2.50
N ALA A 243 11.55 -17.78 -2.11
CA ALA A 243 11.92 -16.53 -1.45
C ALA A 243 12.66 -16.80 -0.14
N GLU A 244 12.12 -17.68 0.70
CA GLU A 244 12.69 -18.17 1.93
C GLU A 244 14.11 -18.75 1.69
N TYR A 245 14.23 -19.73 0.77
CA TYR A 245 15.49 -20.42 0.52
C TYR A 245 16.56 -19.53 -0.12
N VAL A 246 16.13 -18.59 -0.96
CA VAL A 246 17.04 -17.65 -1.64
C VAL A 246 17.49 -16.56 -0.68
N CYS A 247 16.56 -15.96 0.08
CA CYS A 247 16.90 -14.83 0.93
C CYS A 247 17.66 -15.22 2.22
N GLU A 248 17.56 -16.48 2.66
CA GLU A 248 18.35 -16.98 3.81
C GLU A 248 19.85 -17.13 3.54
N SER A 249 20.25 -17.36 2.29
CA SER A 249 21.68 -17.51 1.98
C SER A 249 22.37 -16.14 1.98
N LYS A 250 23.65 -16.07 2.38
CA LYS A 250 24.43 -14.80 2.33
C LYS A 250 24.44 -14.14 0.95
N GLN A 251 24.39 -14.92 -0.11
CA GLN A 251 24.32 -14.43 -1.48
C GLN A 251 22.89 -14.06 -1.86
N GLY A 252 21.89 -14.76 -1.33
CA GLY A 252 20.49 -14.50 -1.52
C GLY A 252 19.99 -13.28 -0.76
N THR A 253 20.47 -13.02 0.46
CA THR A 253 20.14 -11.78 1.20
C THR A 253 20.54 -10.56 0.37
N ALA A 254 21.75 -10.52 -0.17
CA ALA A 254 22.19 -9.44 -1.05
C ALA A 254 21.38 -9.34 -2.34
N PHE A 255 20.88 -10.45 -2.87
CA PHE A 255 19.97 -10.45 -4.02
C PHE A 255 18.58 -9.88 -3.65
N CYS A 256 18.04 -10.27 -2.50
CA CYS A 256 16.76 -9.80 -2.01
C CYS A 256 16.80 -8.28 -1.67
N ASP A 257 17.86 -7.82 -1.02
CA ASP A 257 18.07 -6.40 -0.76
C ASP A 257 18.14 -5.61 -2.08
N ASN A 258 18.91 -6.10 -3.06
CA ASN A 258 18.97 -5.47 -4.38
C ASN A 258 17.61 -5.48 -5.13
N LEU A 259 16.79 -6.53 -4.96
CA LEU A 259 15.48 -6.61 -5.59
C LEU A 259 14.52 -5.58 -5.00
N LEU A 260 14.51 -5.41 -3.67
CA LEU A 260 13.74 -4.35 -3.02
C LEU A 260 14.18 -2.97 -3.51
N THR A 261 15.47 -2.71 -3.52
CA THR A 261 16.04 -1.44 -4.00
C THR A 261 15.64 -1.16 -5.46
N LEU A 262 15.64 -2.19 -6.33
CA LEU A 262 15.27 -2.04 -7.74
C LEU A 262 13.80 -1.66 -7.97
N ILE A 263 12.93 -1.94 -7.00
CA ILE A 263 11.49 -1.68 -7.09
C ILE A 263 11.09 -0.46 -6.26
N MET A 264 11.58 -0.38 -5.03
CA MET A 264 11.06 0.54 -4.00
C MET A 264 11.81 1.87 -3.93
N GLY A 265 13.04 1.93 -4.42
CA GLY A 265 13.88 3.13 -4.37
C GLY A 265 15.31 2.86 -3.92
N VAL A 266 16.08 3.93 -3.74
CA VAL A 266 17.48 3.85 -3.32
C VAL A 266 17.59 3.20 -1.94
N ASP A 267 18.63 2.41 -1.73
CA ASP A 267 18.90 1.78 -0.43
C ASP A 267 19.19 2.86 0.63
N SER A 268 18.32 2.94 1.60
CA SER A 268 18.39 3.88 2.73
C SER A 268 19.21 3.36 3.91
N ASN A 269 19.63 2.09 3.87
CA ASN A 269 20.24 1.36 4.98
C ASN A 269 19.37 1.32 6.26
N GLN A 270 18.06 1.43 6.12
CA GLN A 270 17.11 1.42 7.23
C GLN A 270 16.40 0.09 7.42
N ILE A 271 16.45 -0.81 6.43
CA ILE A 271 15.79 -2.11 6.53
C ILE A 271 16.59 -3.00 7.50
N ASN A 272 15.87 -3.59 8.44
CA ASN A 272 16.47 -4.59 9.32
C ASN A 272 16.65 -5.92 8.57
N ALA A 273 17.84 -6.14 8.04
CA ALA A 273 18.18 -7.32 7.24
C ALA A 273 17.93 -8.67 7.98
N THR A 274 17.88 -8.67 9.33
CA THR A 274 17.57 -9.89 10.10
C THR A 274 16.09 -10.28 10.01
N ARG A 275 15.26 -9.44 9.41
CA ARG A 275 13.81 -9.65 9.22
C ARG A 275 13.42 -9.85 7.76
N ASN A 276 14.39 -9.89 6.85
CA ASN A 276 14.11 -10.00 5.42
C ASN A 276 13.31 -11.26 5.06
N ASP A 277 13.61 -12.38 5.72
CA ASP A 277 12.85 -13.63 5.55
C ASP A 277 11.37 -13.42 5.85
N VAL A 278 11.03 -12.74 6.95
CA VAL A 278 9.64 -12.41 7.31
C VAL A 278 9.02 -11.47 6.28
N TYR A 279 9.72 -10.40 5.89
CA TYR A 279 9.20 -9.44 4.92
C TYR A 279 8.85 -10.11 3.59
N PHE A 280 9.76 -10.91 3.05
CA PHE A 280 9.58 -11.57 1.75
C PHE A 280 8.54 -12.69 1.76
N THR A 281 8.26 -13.32 2.90
CA THR A 281 7.19 -14.33 2.99
C THR A 281 5.78 -13.71 3.01
N HIS A 282 5.66 -12.42 3.30
CA HIS A 282 4.38 -11.71 3.39
C HIS A 282 4.08 -10.82 2.18
N ILE A 283 5.02 -10.66 1.26
CA ILE A 283 4.83 -9.92 0.01
C ILE A 283 5.13 -10.79 -1.23
N PRO A 284 4.43 -10.56 -2.36
CA PRO A 284 3.28 -9.69 -2.54
C PRO A 284 2.01 -10.21 -1.83
N ALA A 285 1.17 -9.31 -1.34
CA ALA A 285 -0.06 -9.68 -0.64
C ALA A 285 -1.25 -10.02 -1.58
N GLY A 286 -1.07 -9.85 -2.88
CA GLY A 286 -2.06 -10.17 -3.91
C GLY A 286 -2.92 -8.99 -4.35
N THR A 287 -3.21 -8.94 -5.65
CA THR A 287 -4.15 -8.02 -6.31
C THR A 287 -4.55 -8.57 -7.68
N SER A 288 -5.44 -7.92 -8.40
CA SER A 288 -5.80 -8.30 -9.76
C SER A 288 -4.80 -7.77 -10.81
N THR A 289 -4.65 -8.51 -11.91
CA THR A 289 -3.91 -8.03 -13.08
C THR A 289 -4.50 -6.72 -13.63
N LYS A 290 -5.83 -6.57 -13.59
CA LYS A 290 -6.52 -5.35 -14.01
C LYS A 290 -6.13 -4.13 -13.14
N ASN A 291 -5.95 -4.31 -11.82
CA ASN A 291 -5.49 -3.25 -10.94
C ASN A 291 -4.08 -2.78 -11.31
N VAL A 292 -3.17 -3.71 -11.58
CA VAL A 292 -1.80 -3.36 -12.02
C VAL A 292 -1.80 -2.65 -13.38
N ILE A 293 -2.65 -3.10 -14.32
CA ILE A 293 -2.82 -2.42 -15.62
C ILE A 293 -3.37 -1.01 -15.43
N HIS A 294 -4.28 -0.79 -14.49
CA HIS A 294 -4.82 0.52 -14.18
C HIS A 294 -3.71 1.51 -13.80
N TRP A 295 -2.71 1.05 -13.03
CA TRP A 295 -1.54 1.85 -12.71
C TRP A 295 -0.62 2.06 -13.91
N ALA A 296 -0.28 0.99 -14.62
CA ALA A 296 0.92 0.90 -15.47
C ALA A 296 0.66 0.97 -16.97
N SER A 297 -0.59 0.89 -17.46
CA SER A 297 -0.84 0.68 -18.89
C SER A 297 -0.42 1.86 -19.79
N VAL A 298 0.37 1.51 -20.79
CA VAL A 298 1.08 2.42 -21.71
C VAL A 298 0.27 2.74 -22.97
N LEU A 299 -0.76 1.95 -23.32
CA LEU A 299 -1.39 2.10 -24.63
C LEU A 299 -2.56 3.08 -24.73
N ASN A 300 -3.33 3.26 -23.65
CA ASN A 300 -4.49 4.14 -23.70
C ASN A 300 -4.76 4.83 -22.36
N VAL A 301 -3.96 5.87 -22.04
CA VAL A 301 -4.39 6.90 -21.07
C VAL A 301 -4.60 6.43 -19.63
N GLN A 302 -4.08 5.25 -19.22
CA GLN A 302 -4.06 4.88 -17.79
C GLN A 302 -3.12 5.83 -17.00
N MET A 303 -3.08 5.72 -15.69
CA MET A 303 -2.58 6.80 -14.82
C MET A 303 -1.13 7.24 -15.09
N VAL A 304 -0.16 6.32 -15.13
CA VAL A 304 1.26 6.67 -15.32
C VAL A 304 1.50 7.46 -16.62
N ARG A 305 0.84 7.10 -17.70
CA ARG A 305 1.03 7.78 -18.99
C ARG A 305 0.26 9.08 -19.12
N SER A 306 -0.96 9.13 -18.60
CA SER A 306 -1.79 10.34 -18.64
C SER A 306 -1.32 11.41 -17.66
N GLY A 307 -0.70 11.00 -16.57
CA GLY A 307 -0.38 11.88 -15.45
C GLY A 307 -1.62 12.43 -14.75
N ILE A 308 -2.76 11.75 -14.88
CA ILE A 308 -4.04 12.18 -14.32
C ILE A 308 -4.61 11.02 -13.52
N LEU A 309 -4.99 11.28 -12.28
CA LEU A 309 -5.71 10.35 -11.44
C LEU A 309 -7.15 10.22 -11.94
N ARG A 310 -7.49 9.05 -12.50
CA ARG A 310 -8.80 8.80 -13.13
C ARG A 310 -9.25 7.35 -12.95
N GLU A 311 -10.51 7.09 -13.23
CA GLU A 311 -11.05 5.74 -13.30
C GLU A 311 -10.45 4.93 -14.46
N TYR A 312 -10.64 3.61 -14.42
CA TYR A 312 -10.07 2.67 -15.39
C TYR A 312 -10.46 3.03 -16.83
N ASP A 313 -9.50 3.12 -17.72
CA ASP A 313 -9.73 3.41 -19.14
C ASP A 313 -10.07 2.11 -19.91
N TYR A 314 -11.34 1.96 -20.25
CA TYR A 314 -11.83 0.86 -21.09
C TYR A 314 -11.62 1.12 -22.60
N GLY A 315 -10.89 2.18 -22.98
CA GLY A 315 -10.65 2.55 -24.38
C GLY A 315 -11.97 2.83 -25.12
N TRP A 316 -12.16 2.15 -26.24
CA TRP A 316 -13.40 2.33 -27.06
C TRP A 316 -14.69 1.97 -26.31
N SER A 317 -14.60 1.30 -25.18
CA SER A 317 -15.76 0.95 -24.36
C SER A 317 -16.12 1.99 -23.29
N ASN A 318 -15.35 3.09 -23.17
CA ASN A 318 -15.63 4.14 -22.18
C ASN A 318 -17.05 4.70 -22.29
N GLU A 319 -17.54 4.89 -23.52
CA GLU A 319 -18.92 5.36 -23.75
C GLU A 319 -19.96 4.42 -23.12
N LYS A 320 -19.72 3.10 -23.17
CA LYS A 320 -20.59 2.09 -22.55
C LYS A 320 -20.56 2.15 -21.03
N TYR A 321 -19.38 2.37 -20.45
CA TYR A 321 -19.20 2.34 -18.98
C TYR A 321 -19.50 3.69 -18.32
N TYR A 322 -19.14 4.79 -18.99
CA TYR A 322 -19.17 6.14 -18.42
C TYR A 322 -20.12 7.10 -19.12
N GLY A 323 -20.74 6.71 -20.26
CA GLY A 323 -21.54 7.61 -21.11
C GLY A 323 -20.71 8.72 -21.76
N ARG A 324 -19.40 8.53 -21.88
CA ARG A 324 -18.44 9.47 -22.48
C ARG A 324 -17.16 8.74 -22.92
N ASN A 325 -16.40 9.37 -23.84
CA ASN A 325 -15.22 8.76 -24.45
C ASN A 325 -13.99 8.68 -23.50
N GLU A 326 -13.97 9.47 -22.43
CA GLU A 326 -12.87 9.48 -21.46
C GLU A 326 -13.33 9.04 -20.07
N PRO A 327 -12.49 8.33 -19.30
CA PRO A 327 -12.83 7.97 -17.93
C PRO A 327 -12.95 9.21 -17.04
N PRO A 328 -13.78 9.16 -16.00
CA PRO A 328 -13.91 10.22 -15.02
C PRO A 328 -12.59 10.47 -14.27
N VAL A 329 -12.29 11.73 -14.00
CA VAL A 329 -11.12 12.16 -13.21
C VAL A 329 -11.47 12.18 -11.73
N TYR A 330 -10.57 11.69 -10.89
CA TYR A 330 -10.61 11.88 -9.44
C TYR A 330 -10.00 13.26 -9.11
N ASP A 331 -10.86 14.24 -8.88
CA ASP A 331 -10.43 15.61 -8.62
C ASP A 331 -10.10 15.81 -7.14
N VAL A 332 -8.86 15.60 -6.75
CA VAL A 332 -8.38 15.76 -5.36
C VAL A 332 -8.51 17.19 -4.82
N SER A 333 -8.78 18.18 -5.68
CA SER A 333 -9.09 19.55 -5.25
C SER A 333 -10.45 19.64 -4.51
N GLN A 334 -11.27 18.59 -4.60
CA GLN A 334 -12.55 18.51 -3.88
C GLN A 334 -12.38 18.00 -2.44
N ASP A 335 -11.22 17.47 -2.10
CA ASP A 335 -10.96 16.94 -0.75
C ASP A 335 -11.05 18.05 0.29
N GLN A 336 -11.74 17.76 1.39
CA GLN A 336 -12.07 18.70 2.46
C GLN A 336 -11.64 18.19 3.83
N CYS A 337 -10.63 17.33 3.89
CA CYS A 337 -10.06 16.77 5.12
C CYS A 337 -8.75 17.47 5.46
N GLU A 338 -8.40 17.56 6.73
CA GLU A 338 -7.04 17.89 7.14
C GLU A 338 -6.08 16.78 6.69
N ILE A 339 -5.08 17.14 5.89
CA ILE A 339 -4.16 16.22 5.26
C ILE A 339 -2.76 16.40 5.87
N TYR A 340 -2.16 15.31 6.27
CA TYR A 340 -0.79 15.23 6.72
C TYR A 340 -0.03 14.34 5.72
N LEU A 341 0.90 14.93 4.99
CA LEU A 341 1.71 14.23 3.99
C LEU A 341 3.06 13.88 4.57
N PHE A 342 3.47 12.62 4.34
CA PHE A 342 4.83 12.12 4.56
C PHE A 342 5.30 11.47 3.27
N TRP A 343 6.40 11.94 2.72
CA TRP A 343 6.94 11.48 1.44
C TRP A 343 8.45 11.68 1.39
N CYS A 344 9.12 11.11 0.40
CA CYS A 344 10.57 11.17 0.28
C CYS A 344 11.03 11.26 -1.18
N PRO A 345 12.21 11.83 -1.44
CA PRO A 345 12.72 12.03 -2.80
C PRO A 345 13.22 10.72 -3.45
N ASP A 346 13.62 9.74 -2.65
CA ASP A 346 14.16 8.47 -3.11
C ASP A 346 13.09 7.37 -3.26
N ASP A 347 11.82 7.73 -3.14
CA ASP A 347 10.68 6.88 -3.46
C ASP A 347 10.52 6.76 -4.99
N TRP A 348 10.57 5.53 -5.51
CA TRP A 348 10.46 5.28 -6.94
C TRP A 348 9.04 4.93 -7.39
N LEU A 349 8.12 4.74 -6.46
CA LEU A 349 6.70 4.44 -6.71
C LEU A 349 5.80 5.65 -6.46
N ALA A 350 6.12 6.46 -5.46
CA ALA A 350 5.44 7.72 -5.14
C ALA A 350 6.41 8.88 -5.37
N ASP A 351 6.71 9.14 -6.65
CA ASP A 351 7.80 10.01 -7.09
C ASP A 351 7.63 11.47 -6.62
N GLU A 352 8.73 12.08 -6.19
CA GLU A 352 8.79 13.47 -5.77
C GLU A 352 8.20 14.44 -6.79
N ALA A 353 8.46 14.23 -8.10
CA ALA A 353 7.94 15.10 -9.14
C ALA A 353 6.41 15.09 -9.22
N ASP A 354 5.79 13.99 -8.89
CA ASP A 354 4.33 13.89 -8.82
C ASP A 354 3.78 14.53 -7.55
N ILE A 355 4.46 14.35 -6.41
CA ILE A 355 4.05 14.95 -5.14
C ILE A 355 4.12 16.47 -5.23
N GLU A 356 5.27 17.02 -5.63
CA GLU A 356 5.51 18.46 -5.71
C GLU A 356 4.84 19.11 -6.92
N GLY A 357 4.82 18.40 -8.08
CA GLY A 357 4.31 18.93 -9.33
C GLY A 357 2.81 18.79 -9.54
N TYR A 358 2.16 17.82 -8.88
CA TYR A 358 0.74 17.55 -9.07
C TYR A 358 -0.05 17.51 -7.74
N LEU A 359 0.28 16.62 -6.80
CA LEU A 359 -0.56 16.39 -5.62
C LEU A 359 -0.67 17.64 -4.73
N ILE A 360 0.46 18.17 -4.27
CA ILE A 360 0.48 19.34 -3.39
C ILE A 360 -0.19 20.56 -4.02
N PRO A 361 0.09 20.90 -5.32
CA PRO A 361 -0.61 22.01 -5.99
C PRO A 361 -2.10 21.79 -6.19
N ALA A 362 -2.55 20.53 -6.36
CA ALA A 362 -3.96 20.19 -6.55
C ALA A 362 -4.77 20.26 -5.27
N LEU A 363 -4.16 19.90 -4.13
CA LEU A 363 -4.82 19.99 -2.83
C LEU A 363 -5.06 21.44 -2.39
N LYS A 364 -6.18 21.70 -1.74
CA LYS A 364 -6.44 23.03 -1.15
C LYS A 364 -5.51 23.29 0.02
N LYS A 365 -4.74 24.37 -0.04
CA LYS A 365 -3.74 24.74 0.98
C LYS A 365 -4.28 24.76 2.42
N GLN A 366 -5.53 25.13 2.59
CA GLN A 366 -6.18 25.19 3.91
C GLN A 366 -6.35 23.81 4.57
N TYR A 367 -6.32 22.74 3.79
CA TYR A 367 -6.45 21.37 4.28
C TYR A 367 -5.10 20.65 4.42
N VAL A 368 -4.04 21.13 3.78
CA VAL A 368 -2.70 20.58 3.97
C VAL A 368 -2.09 21.13 5.25
N VAL A 369 -2.31 20.45 6.37
CA VAL A 369 -1.87 20.89 7.70
C VAL A 369 -0.38 20.67 7.87
N LYS A 370 0.13 19.55 7.35
CA LYS A 370 1.55 19.20 7.45
C LYS A 370 2.00 18.54 6.15
N ASN A 371 3.15 18.99 5.67
CA ASN A 371 3.83 18.42 4.53
C ASN A 371 5.28 18.12 4.95
N THR A 372 5.58 16.83 5.15
CA THR A 372 6.86 16.36 5.68
C THR A 372 7.61 15.59 4.59
N LYS A 373 8.70 16.15 4.15
CA LYS A 373 9.69 15.50 3.29
C LYS A 373 10.72 14.82 4.18
N LEU A 374 10.89 13.53 4.03
CA LEU A 374 11.87 12.72 4.78
C LEU A 374 13.03 12.39 3.85
N GLU A 375 14.19 12.89 4.19
CA GLU A 375 15.41 12.54 3.47
C GLU A 375 15.87 11.14 3.87
N ASP A 376 16.57 10.44 2.97
CA ASP A 376 17.08 9.08 3.18
C ASP A 376 15.99 8.04 3.52
N PHE A 377 14.79 8.20 2.98
CA PHE A 377 13.71 7.21 2.98
C PHE A 377 13.44 6.74 1.56
N ASN A 378 12.99 5.50 1.41
CA ASN A 378 12.38 4.99 0.18
C ASN A 378 10.93 4.54 0.45
N HIS A 379 10.26 3.99 -0.55
CA HIS A 379 8.84 3.62 -0.46
C HIS A 379 8.51 2.66 0.68
N ILE A 380 9.40 1.69 0.96
CA ILE A 380 9.15 0.67 1.98
C ILE A 380 9.62 1.09 3.37
N ASP A 381 10.51 2.08 3.48
CA ASP A 381 11.00 2.55 4.77
C ASP A 381 9.91 3.15 5.64
N PHE A 382 8.85 3.67 5.03
CA PHE A 382 7.67 4.10 5.77
C PHE A 382 7.01 2.97 6.57
N LEU A 383 7.27 1.70 6.20
CA LEU A 383 6.72 0.51 6.84
C LEU A 383 7.76 -0.22 7.70
N TRP A 384 8.93 -0.49 7.10
CA TRP A 384 9.95 -1.38 7.67
C TRP A 384 11.21 -0.63 8.11
N GLY A 385 11.30 0.66 7.82
CA GLY A 385 12.45 1.47 8.19
C GLY A 385 12.62 1.59 9.70
N MET A 386 13.82 1.39 10.19
CA MET A 386 14.14 1.48 11.62
C MET A 386 13.83 2.85 12.22
N ARG A 387 13.79 3.92 11.41
CA ARG A 387 13.43 5.28 11.85
C ARG A 387 11.95 5.62 11.70
N ALA A 388 11.15 4.76 11.03
CA ALA A 388 9.74 5.03 10.76
C ALA A 388 8.92 5.28 12.04
N ALA A 389 9.21 4.56 13.11
CA ALA A 389 8.54 4.75 14.39
C ALA A 389 8.70 6.18 14.93
N ASP A 390 9.91 6.73 14.86
CA ASP A 390 10.24 8.05 15.43
C ASP A 390 9.91 9.20 14.46
N GLU A 391 10.14 9.03 13.17
CA GLU A 391 10.06 10.11 12.18
C GLU A 391 8.69 10.18 11.47
N VAL A 392 7.90 9.08 11.49
CA VAL A 392 6.58 9.02 10.86
C VAL A 392 5.48 8.83 11.90
N TYR A 393 5.51 7.74 12.68
CA TYR A 393 4.36 7.32 13.48
C TYR A 393 4.21 8.10 14.78
N LYS A 394 5.27 8.49 15.47
CA LYS A 394 5.18 9.41 16.62
C LYS A 394 4.65 10.79 16.21
N PRO A 395 5.15 11.46 15.16
CA PRO A 395 4.55 12.69 14.65
C PRO A 395 3.07 12.57 14.28
N ILE A 396 2.64 11.43 13.75
CA ILE A 396 1.24 11.12 13.49
C ILE A 396 0.46 11.06 14.80
N LEU A 397 0.96 10.29 15.77
CA LEU A 397 0.35 10.12 17.07
C LEU A 397 0.24 11.44 17.84
N ASP A 398 1.28 12.26 17.80
CA ASP A 398 1.27 13.60 18.41
C ASP A 398 0.18 14.49 17.79
N ALA A 399 0.07 14.50 16.46
CA ALA A 399 -0.95 15.26 15.74
C ALA A 399 -2.38 14.81 16.11
N ILE A 400 -2.61 13.50 16.25
CA ILE A 400 -3.90 12.96 16.67
C ILE A 400 -4.18 13.26 18.15
N THR A 401 -3.18 13.10 19.01
CA THR A 401 -3.31 13.36 20.44
C THR A 401 -3.65 14.84 20.72
N ASP A 402 -3.02 15.76 20.00
CA ASP A 402 -3.32 17.19 20.11
C ASP A 402 -4.73 17.53 19.64
N ASP A 403 -5.21 16.84 18.63
CA ASP A 403 -6.59 16.97 18.17
C ASP A 403 -7.59 16.46 19.23
N LEU A 404 -7.36 15.30 19.81
CA LEU A 404 -8.19 14.75 20.89
C LEU A 404 -8.25 15.66 22.10
N LYS A 405 -7.13 16.33 22.48
CA LYS A 405 -7.11 17.33 23.56
C LYS A 405 -7.99 18.54 23.25
N LYS A 406 -7.96 19.05 22.00
CA LYS A 406 -8.81 20.16 21.57
C LYS A 406 -10.30 19.79 21.55
N GLN A 407 -10.62 18.53 21.27
CA GLN A 407 -12.01 18.03 21.33
C GLN A 407 -12.53 17.97 22.77
N THR A 408 -11.67 17.65 23.74
CA THR A 408 -12.05 17.56 25.16
C THR A 408 -12.09 18.92 25.87
N ASN A 409 -11.32 19.91 25.39
CA ASN A 409 -11.25 21.27 25.94
C ASN A 409 -11.53 22.32 24.85
N PRO A 410 -12.78 22.52 24.44
CA PRO A 410 -13.14 23.39 23.32
C PRO A 410 -13.01 24.92 23.63
N LEU A 411 -12.43 25.29 24.74
CA LEU A 411 -12.30 26.69 25.18
C LEU A 411 -10.84 27.22 25.14
N ASP A 412 -9.89 26.40 24.68
CA ASP A 412 -8.52 26.81 24.39
C ASP A 412 -8.36 26.89 22.85
#